data_3d9c61bfcc53df58641ba10490abbec3
#
_entry.id   3d9c61bfcc53df58641ba10490abbec3
#
_cell.length_a   1.000
_cell.length_b   1.000
_cell.length_c   1.000
_cell.angle_alpha   90.00
_cell.angle_beta   90.00
_cell.angle_gamma   90.00
#
_symmetry.space_group_name_H-M   'P 1'
#
loop_
_entity.id
_entity.type
_entity.pdbx_description
1 polymer ?
#
loop_
_entity_poly.entity_id
_entity_poly.type
_entity_poly.pdbx_seq_one_letter_code
_entity_poly.pdbx_strand_id
1 'polypeptide(L)'
;MPYAQIEDGVRLYYELTGPDHGPVILQLGGGLFGRHNFGLVNDGFRERFRLLSFDARGYGASDHPRGAYSIEGWAADAAGLLDAVGLDRVLVHGTSMGGMIAIAFTAAYPERTIAACADVAFAKPDVYRRTVFRGWRRMVETMAWDDFSDHVTTQAVGARFMESPEGENIFQLVRDIVALNDPYTVRHACLAMENMDLSSSVPRISRPLLMTNGTHDILCPPDLAPSGLGARKMAELNEVIELVEFPDIGHADLVECPADATRIVGEFFERALEAALASPPLTSADWSPPSR
;
A
#
# COMPACT_ATOMS: atom_id res chain seq x y z
N MET A 1 -12.50 -18.65 11.19
CA MET A 1 -12.15 -17.59 12.14
C MET A 1 -11.34 -16.55 11.37
N PRO A 2 -11.46 -15.27 11.64
CA PRO A 2 -10.81 -14.21 10.83
C PRO A 2 -9.32 -14.05 11.14
N TYR A 3 -8.62 -15.11 11.51
CA TYR A 3 -7.18 -15.10 11.80
C TYR A 3 -6.46 -16.17 11.03
N ALA A 4 -5.35 -15.78 10.40
CA ALA A 4 -4.39 -16.65 9.74
C ALA A 4 -3.08 -16.63 10.55
N GLN A 5 -2.49 -17.79 10.80
CA GLN A 5 -1.18 -17.90 11.41
C GLN A 5 -0.14 -18.09 10.31
N ILE A 6 0.84 -17.20 10.25
CA ILE A 6 1.95 -17.26 9.32
C ILE A 6 3.15 -18.02 9.91
N GLU A 7 4.18 -18.28 9.09
CA GLU A 7 5.27 -19.21 9.41
C GLU A 7 5.99 -18.92 10.73
N ASP A 8 6.19 -17.66 11.08
CA ASP A 8 6.87 -17.24 12.33
C ASP A 8 5.97 -17.26 13.57
N GLY A 9 4.72 -17.77 13.42
CA GLY A 9 3.75 -17.91 14.50
C GLY A 9 2.90 -16.68 14.75
N VAL A 10 3.13 -15.58 14.02
CA VAL A 10 2.31 -14.35 14.10
C VAL A 10 0.94 -14.62 13.51
N ARG A 11 -0.11 -14.16 14.20
CA ARG A 11 -1.49 -14.23 13.74
C ARG A 11 -1.89 -12.91 13.11
N LEU A 12 -2.35 -12.98 11.87
CA LEU A 12 -2.87 -11.84 11.13
C LEU A 12 -4.41 -11.90 11.10
N TYR A 13 -5.05 -10.82 11.49
CA TYR A 13 -6.49 -10.65 11.31
C TYR A 13 -6.77 -10.32 9.85
N TYR A 14 -7.74 -10.98 9.23
CA TYR A 14 -8.14 -10.71 7.85
C TYR A 14 -9.65 -10.83 7.64
N GLU A 15 -10.12 -10.17 6.61
CA GLU A 15 -11.48 -10.27 6.09
C GLU A 15 -11.42 -10.57 4.59
N LEU A 16 -12.24 -11.52 4.14
CA LEU A 16 -12.43 -11.82 2.72
C LEU A 16 -13.88 -11.52 2.38
N THR A 17 -14.11 -10.48 1.59
CA THR A 17 -15.44 -9.95 1.28
C THR A 17 -15.63 -9.84 -0.24
N GLY A 18 -16.87 -9.58 -0.69
CA GLY A 18 -17.22 -9.51 -2.11
C GLY A 18 -17.92 -10.78 -2.59
N PRO A 19 -17.98 -11.04 -3.92
CA PRO A 19 -18.66 -12.19 -4.48
C PRO A 19 -18.00 -13.51 -4.06
N ASP A 20 -18.78 -14.63 -4.08
CA ASP A 20 -18.27 -15.94 -3.65
C ASP A 20 -17.10 -16.45 -4.51
N HIS A 21 -17.05 -16.03 -5.77
CA HIS A 21 -16.02 -16.42 -6.75
C HIS A 21 -15.49 -15.19 -7.47
N GLY A 22 -14.27 -15.29 -7.99
CA GLY A 22 -13.64 -14.23 -8.79
C GLY A 22 -12.22 -13.90 -8.33
N PRO A 23 -11.57 -12.98 -9.06
CA PRO A 23 -10.22 -12.55 -8.74
C PRO A 23 -10.20 -11.82 -7.39
N VAL A 24 -9.10 -12.03 -6.64
CA VAL A 24 -8.92 -11.43 -5.32
C VAL A 24 -7.98 -10.24 -5.42
N ILE A 25 -8.36 -9.11 -4.80
CA ILE A 25 -7.49 -7.99 -4.51
C ILE A 25 -6.97 -8.14 -3.07
N LEU A 26 -5.67 -8.30 -2.90
CA LEU A 26 -4.98 -8.18 -1.62
C LEU A 26 -4.77 -6.68 -1.33
N GLN A 27 -5.34 -6.18 -0.23
CA GLN A 27 -5.28 -4.78 0.16
C GLN A 27 -4.20 -4.54 1.23
N LEU A 28 -3.21 -3.70 0.91
CA LEU A 28 -2.10 -3.33 1.76
C LEU A 28 -2.28 -1.89 2.25
N GLY A 29 -2.61 -1.73 3.52
CA GLY A 29 -2.93 -0.42 4.10
C GLY A 29 -1.71 0.45 4.39
N GLY A 30 -1.93 1.76 4.46
CA GLY A 30 -0.92 2.75 4.84
C GLY A 30 -0.54 2.71 6.32
N GLY A 31 0.56 3.38 6.65
CA GLY A 31 1.23 3.28 7.95
C GLY A 31 0.47 3.80 9.17
N LEU A 32 -0.65 4.47 8.98
CA LEU A 32 -1.50 4.99 10.08
C LEU A 32 -2.94 4.50 10.00
N PHE A 33 -3.37 4.00 8.85
CA PHE A 33 -4.76 3.69 8.59
C PHE A 33 -5.01 2.18 8.43
N GLY A 34 -3.95 1.40 8.14
CA GLY A 34 -4.09 -0.03 7.90
C GLY A 34 -5.20 -0.34 6.86
N ARG A 35 -6.03 -1.34 7.11
CA ARG A 35 -7.14 -1.71 6.22
C ARG A 35 -8.23 -0.64 6.07
N HIS A 36 -8.28 0.37 6.94
CA HIS A 36 -9.28 1.45 6.88
C HIS A 36 -9.07 2.42 5.71
N ASN A 37 -7.90 2.43 5.08
CA ASN A 37 -7.65 3.23 3.87
C ASN A 37 -8.66 2.98 2.74
N PHE A 38 -9.16 1.76 2.63
CA PHE A 38 -9.98 1.31 1.50
C PHE A 38 -11.49 1.49 1.71
N GLY A 39 -11.91 2.05 2.84
CA GLY A 39 -13.32 2.15 3.23
C GLY A 39 -14.22 2.77 2.17
N LEU A 40 -13.78 3.85 1.52
CA LEU A 40 -14.57 4.59 0.53
C LEU A 40 -14.54 3.98 -0.88
N VAL A 41 -13.59 3.10 -1.19
CA VAL A 41 -13.43 2.49 -2.52
C VAL A 41 -13.89 1.03 -2.57
N ASN A 42 -14.04 0.38 -1.42
CA ASN A 42 -14.36 -1.04 -1.33
C ASN A 42 -15.68 -1.42 -2.02
N ASP A 43 -16.72 -0.61 -1.92
CA ASP A 43 -18.02 -0.96 -2.52
C ASP A 43 -17.94 -1.04 -4.04
N GLY A 44 -17.21 -0.12 -4.67
CA GLY A 44 -16.99 -0.18 -6.11
C GLY A 44 -16.15 -1.38 -6.56
N PHE A 45 -15.19 -1.80 -5.77
CA PHE A 45 -14.41 -3.02 -6.06
C PHE A 45 -15.19 -4.31 -5.81
N ARG A 46 -16.04 -4.36 -4.75
CA ARG A 46 -16.82 -5.56 -4.40
C ARG A 46 -17.82 -6.00 -5.46
N GLU A 47 -18.17 -5.13 -6.39
CA GLU A 47 -19.04 -5.51 -7.50
C GLU A 47 -18.39 -6.56 -8.43
N ARG A 48 -17.06 -6.59 -8.49
CA ARG A 48 -16.29 -7.38 -9.48
C ARG A 48 -15.19 -8.24 -8.87
N PHE A 49 -14.69 -7.88 -7.69
CA PHE A 49 -13.53 -8.48 -7.05
C PHE A 49 -13.87 -8.98 -5.64
N ARG A 50 -13.19 -10.02 -5.24
CA ARG A 50 -13.10 -10.38 -3.81
C ARG A 50 -12.00 -9.51 -3.18
N LEU A 51 -12.23 -9.02 -1.97
CA LEU A 51 -11.29 -8.18 -1.26
C LEU A 51 -10.72 -8.93 -0.07
N LEU A 52 -9.42 -9.20 -0.07
CA LEU A 52 -8.67 -9.69 1.06
C LEU A 52 -8.05 -8.49 1.77
N SER A 53 -8.76 -7.98 2.76
CA SER A 53 -8.29 -6.91 3.65
C SER A 53 -7.71 -7.53 4.91
N PHE A 54 -6.59 -7.03 5.42
CA PHE A 54 -6.01 -7.54 6.65
C PHE A 54 -5.32 -6.43 7.45
N ASP A 55 -5.18 -6.67 8.73
CA ASP A 55 -4.34 -5.86 9.59
C ASP A 55 -2.91 -6.41 9.52
N ALA A 56 -1.98 -5.62 9.04
CA ALA A 56 -0.58 -6.02 8.98
C ALA A 56 -0.02 -6.25 10.40
N ARG A 57 1.05 -7.01 10.53
CA ARG A 57 1.80 -7.20 11.78
C ARG A 57 2.01 -5.86 12.49
N GLY A 58 1.58 -5.77 13.75
CA GLY A 58 1.65 -4.57 14.57
C GLY A 58 0.43 -3.65 14.47
N TYR A 59 -0.55 -3.95 13.60
CA TYR A 59 -1.74 -3.13 13.40
C TYR A 59 -3.02 -3.84 13.83
N GLY A 60 -4.00 -3.05 14.25
CA GLY A 60 -5.38 -3.47 14.47
C GLY A 60 -5.51 -4.70 15.36
N ALA A 61 -6.20 -5.72 14.88
CA ALA A 61 -6.46 -6.97 15.59
C ALA A 61 -5.40 -8.06 15.36
N SER A 62 -4.37 -7.80 14.53
CA SER A 62 -3.23 -8.70 14.33
C SER A 62 -2.30 -8.70 15.56
N ASP A 63 -1.41 -9.68 15.64
CA ASP A 63 -0.40 -9.71 16.70
C ASP A 63 0.60 -8.54 16.56
N HIS A 64 1.04 -8.01 17.70
CA HIS A 64 1.95 -6.87 17.82
C HIS A 64 3.31 -7.29 18.39
N PRO A 65 4.11 -8.12 17.70
CA PRO A 65 5.41 -8.54 18.20
C PRO A 65 6.35 -7.33 18.33
N ARG A 66 7.14 -7.30 19.39
CA ARG A 66 8.19 -6.30 19.54
C ARG A 66 9.39 -6.70 18.70
N GLY A 67 9.97 -5.75 17.99
CA GLY A 67 11.11 -5.98 17.10
C GLY A 67 11.21 -4.93 16.00
N ALA A 68 12.13 -5.15 15.07
CA ALA A 68 12.26 -4.30 13.90
C ALA A 68 11.18 -4.66 12.87
N TYR A 69 10.53 -3.66 12.31
CA TYR A 69 9.65 -3.78 11.17
C TYR A 69 10.36 -3.27 9.89
N SER A 70 10.03 -3.85 8.75
CA SER A 70 10.53 -3.41 7.44
C SER A 70 9.48 -3.57 6.35
N ILE A 71 9.63 -2.84 5.27
CA ILE A 71 8.73 -2.92 4.12
C ILE A 71 8.75 -4.34 3.53
N GLU A 72 9.93 -4.94 3.41
CA GLU A 72 10.11 -6.31 2.91
C GLU A 72 9.54 -7.34 3.90
N GLY A 73 9.61 -7.08 5.20
CA GLY A 73 9.03 -7.96 6.23
C GLY A 73 7.50 -8.01 6.11
N TRP A 74 6.84 -6.86 5.94
CA TRP A 74 5.39 -6.84 5.70
C TRP A 74 5.00 -7.45 4.34
N ALA A 75 5.86 -7.35 3.32
CA ALA A 75 5.63 -8.05 2.05
C ALA A 75 5.71 -9.57 2.23
N ALA A 76 6.64 -10.06 3.05
CA ALA A 76 6.73 -11.48 3.40
C ALA A 76 5.51 -11.94 4.22
N ASP A 77 5.02 -11.13 5.16
CA ASP A 77 3.79 -11.42 5.91
C ASP A 77 2.58 -11.56 4.98
N ALA A 78 2.48 -10.67 3.98
CA ALA A 78 1.41 -10.73 2.99
C ALA A 78 1.48 -12.03 2.16
N ALA A 79 2.67 -12.49 1.79
CA ALA A 79 2.85 -13.78 1.12
C ALA A 79 2.46 -14.95 2.04
N GLY A 80 2.87 -14.93 3.31
CA GLY A 80 2.48 -15.92 4.32
C GLY A 80 0.96 -15.93 4.58
N LEU A 81 0.30 -14.78 4.53
CA LEU A 81 -1.16 -14.70 4.60
C LEU A 81 -1.82 -15.43 3.42
N LEU A 82 -1.33 -15.21 2.18
CA LEU A 82 -1.85 -15.90 1.00
C LEU A 82 -1.73 -17.41 1.14
N ASP A 83 -0.59 -17.91 1.64
CA ASP A 83 -0.39 -19.34 1.89
C ASP A 83 -1.38 -19.88 2.92
N ALA A 84 -1.55 -19.16 4.04
CA ALA A 84 -2.45 -19.58 5.12
C ALA A 84 -3.93 -19.59 4.71
N VAL A 85 -4.35 -18.74 3.75
CA VAL A 85 -5.72 -18.68 3.25
C VAL A 85 -5.93 -19.46 1.94
N GLY A 86 -4.88 -20.10 1.40
CA GLY A 86 -4.95 -20.96 0.21
C GLY A 86 -5.17 -20.18 -1.10
N LEU A 87 -4.58 -19.00 -1.22
CA LEU A 87 -4.64 -18.16 -2.43
C LEU A 87 -3.29 -18.18 -3.15
N ASP A 88 -3.24 -18.69 -4.37
CA ASP A 88 -1.99 -18.80 -5.14
C ASP A 88 -1.57 -17.46 -5.75
N ARG A 89 -2.49 -16.77 -6.41
CA ARG A 89 -2.23 -15.53 -7.14
C ARG A 89 -3.33 -14.50 -6.90
N VAL A 90 -2.92 -13.24 -6.76
CA VAL A 90 -3.81 -12.12 -6.46
C VAL A 90 -3.46 -10.88 -7.29
N LEU A 91 -4.41 -9.97 -7.38
CA LEU A 91 -4.17 -8.56 -7.64
C LEU A 91 -3.73 -7.91 -6.32
N VAL A 92 -2.82 -6.97 -6.35
CA VAL A 92 -2.30 -6.29 -5.16
C VAL A 92 -2.66 -4.81 -5.23
N HIS A 93 -3.30 -4.27 -4.20
CA HIS A 93 -3.61 -2.85 -4.09
C HIS A 93 -3.04 -2.32 -2.78
N GLY A 94 -2.02 -1.49 -2.85
CA GLY A 94 -1.39 -0.89 -1.68
C GLY A 94 -1.41 0.63 -1.74
N THR A 95 -1.63 1.30 -0.59
CA THR A 95 -1.61 2.76 -0.52
C THR A 95 -0.58 3.26 0.48
N SER A 96 0.17 4.32 0.15
CA SER A 96 1.20 4.92 0.99
C SER A 96 2.27 3.88 1.40
N MET A 97 2.47 3.62 2.69
CA MET A 97 3.32 2.51 3.15
C MET A 97 2.91 1.18 2.51
N GLY A 98 1.60 0.91 2.38
CA GLY A 98 1.09 -0.25 1.68
C GLY A 98 1.46 -0.30 0.20
N GLY A 99 1.56 0.87 -0.45
CA GLY A 99 2.08 1.00 -1.82
C GLY A 99 3.57 0.65 -1.90
N MET A 100 4.37 1.05 -0.90
CA MET A 100 5.78 0.63 -0.79
C MET A 100 5.89 -0.89 -0.58
N ILE A 101 5.00 -1.47 0.23
CA ILE A 101 4.90 -2.92 0.42
C ILE A 101 4.48 -3.61 -0.89
N ALA A 102 3.54 -3.04 -1.66
CA ALA A 102 3.12 -3.58 -2.96
C ALA A 102 4.27 -3.61 -3.97
N ILE A 103 5.12 -2.57 -4.02
CA ILE A 103 6.35 -2.53 -4.84
C ILE A 103 7.28 -3.68 -4.43
N ALA A 104 7.56 -3.83 -3.13
CA ALA A 104 8.43 -4.88 -2.61
C ALA A 104 7.85 -6.28 -2.89
N PHE A 105 6.55 -6.46 -2.65
CA PHE A 105 5.84 -7.72 -2.88
C PHE A 105 5.88 -8.13 -4.35
N THR A 106 5.55 -7.22 -5.26
CA THR A 106 5.51 -7.51 -6.71
C THR A 106 6.90 -7.90 -7.25
N ALA A 107 7.96 -7.29 -6.72
CA ALA A 107 9.33 -7.63 -7.10
C ALA A 107 9.82 -8.95 -6.50
N ALA A 108 9.38 -9.30 -5.28
CA ALA A 108 9.84 -10.49 -4.56
C ALA A 108 8.99 -11.74 -4.89
N TYR A 109 7.71 -11.56 -5.22
CA TYR A 109 6.73 -12.63 -5.43
C TYR A 109 5.99 -12.46 -6.77
N PRO A 110 6.70 -12.40 -7.92
CA PRO A 110 6.06 -12.20 -9.22
C PRO A 110 5.12 -13.36 -9.61
N GLU A 111 5.38 -14.58 -9.11
CA GLU A 111 4.50 -15.75 -9.32
C GLU A 111 3.18 -15.65 -8.55
N ARG A 112 3.15 -14.88 -7.43
CA ARG A 112 1.96 -14.64 -6.60
C ARG A 112 1.17 -13.42 -7.07
N THR A 113 1.73 -12.61 -7.98
CA THR A 113 1.16 -11.34 -8.44
C THR A 113 0.59 -11.49 -9.85
N ILE A 114 -0.67 -11.12 -10.07
CA ILE A 114 -1.26 -10.93 -11.40
C ILE A 114 -0.89 -9.55 -11.92
N ALA A 115 -1.23 -8.52 -11.16
CA ALA A 115 -0.86 -7.13 -11.34
C ALA A 115 -0.89 -6.42 -9.99
N ALA A 116 -0.27 -5.26 -9.86
CA ALA A 116 -0.30 -4.46 -8.64
C ALA A 116 -0.64 -2.99 -8.90
N CYS A 117 -1.27 -2.35 -7.92
CA CYS A 117 -1.39 -0.90 -7.84
C CYS A 117 -0.69 -0.42 -6.56
N ALA A 118 0.16 0.59 -6.68
CA ALA A 118 0.85 1.23 -5.58
C ALA A 118 0.48 2.72 -5.57
N ASP A 119 -0.56 3.05 -4.78
CA ASP A 119 -1.04 4.41 -4.66
C ASP A 119 -0.11 5.24 -3.78
N VAL A 120 0.15 6.47 -4.18
CA VAL A 120 0.85 7.50 -3.40
C VAL A 120 2.11 6.98 -2.71
N ALA A 121 2.99 6.31 -3.49
CA ALA A 121 4.16 5.60 -2.98
C ALA A 121 5.44 5.95 -3.74
N PHE A 122 6.57 5.49 -3.21
CA PHE A 122 7.90 5.60 -3.82
C PHE A 122 8.75 4.37 -3.46
N ALA A 123 9.82 4.13 -4.22
CA ALA A 123 10.75 3.03 -3.93
C ALA A 123 11.89 3.42 -2.98
N LYS A 124 12.20 4.71 -2.86
CA LYS A 124 13.25 5.21 -1.95
C LYS A 124 12.95 6.63 -1.52
N PRO A 125 12.96 6.95 -0.21
CA PRO A 125 12.78 8.30 0.27
C PRO A 125 13.99 9.19 -0.07
N ASP A 126 13.74 10.43 -0.47
CA ASP A 126 14.77 11.47 -0.52
C ASP A 126 15.07 12.03 0.88
N VAL A 127 15.97 13.02 0.95
CA VAL A 127 16.34 13.67 2.23
C VAL A 127 15.13 14.33 2.90
N TYR A 128 14.21 14.92 2.12
CA TYR A 128 13.03 15.59 2.66
C TYR A 128 12.10 14.55 3.33
N ARG A 129 11.75 13.44 2.66
CA ARG A 129 10.85 12.39 3.18
C ARG A 129 11.45 11.69 4.38
N ARG A 130 12.76 11.41 4.37
CA ARG A 130 13.46 10.91 5.56
C ARG A 130 13.30 11.86 6.75
N THR A 131 13.37 13.17 6.51
CA THR A 131 13.21 14.17 7.57
C THR A 131 11.79 14.22 8.09
N VAL A 132 10.78 14.10 7.20
CA VAL A 132 9.36 14.01 7.60
C VAL A 132 9.12 12.80 8.49
N PHE A 133 9.50 11.58 8.04
CA PHE A 133 9.28 10.35 8.83
C PHE A 133 10.07 10.34 10.14
N ARG A 134 11.27 10.91 10.17
CA ARG A 134 12.02 11.13 11.42
C ARG A 134 11.29 12.10 12.34
N GLY A 135 10.66 13.14 11.81
CA GLY A 135 9.81 14.08 12.54
C GLY A 135 8.61 13.34 13.16
N TRP A 136 7.85 12.62 12.34
CA TRP A 136 6.69 11.84 12.82
C TRP A 136 7.09 10.84 13.93
N ARG A 137 8.19 10.12 13.74
CA ARG A 137 8.71 9.19 14.74
C ARG A 137 8.98 9.84 16.10
N ARG A 138 9.45 11.10 16.12
CA ARG A 138 9.66 11.87 17.34
C ARG A 138 8.36 12.40 17.93
N MET A 139 7.45 12.86 17.05
CA MET A 139 6.14 13.37 17.46
C MET A 139 5.31 12.29 18.16
N VAL A 140 5.33 11.06 17.65
CA VAL A 140 4.66 9.90 18.30
C VAL A 140 5.12 9.68 19.75
N GLU A 141 6.36 10.03 20.07
CA GLU A 141 6.91 9.89 21.44
C GLU A 141 6.58 11.06 22.36
N THR A 142 6.21 12.23 21.82
CA THR A 142 6.18 13.49 22.58
C THR A 142 4.88 14.30 22.46
N MET A 143 4.05 14.03 21.44
CA MET A 143 2.78 14.74 21.21
C MET A 143 1.59 13.91 21.72
N ALA A 144 0.48 14.59 22.02
CA ALA A 144 -0.80 13.92 22.15
C ALA A 144 -1.24 13.34 20.80
N TRP A 145 -1.99 12.23 20.84
CA TRP A 145 -2.41 11.54 19.62
C TRP A 145 -3.26 12.43 18.70
N ASP A 146 -4.15 13.25 19.25
CA ASP A 146 -4.98 14.16 18.48
C ASP A 146 -4.12 15.19 17.72
N ASP A 147 -3.13 15.79 18.40
CA ASP A 147 -2.21 16.77 17.80
C ASP A 147 -1.36 16.13 16.69
N PHE A 148 -0.89 14.89 16.91
CA PHE A 148 -0.16 14.14 15.90
C PHE A 148 -1.06 13.80 14.71
N SER A 149 -2.30 13.37 14.96
CA SER A 149 -3.28 13.06 13.91
C SER A 149 -3.61 14.28 13.07
N ASP A 150 -3.83 15.44 13.68
CA ASP A 150 -4.10 16.70 12.99
C ASP A 150 -2.91 17.12 12.14
N HIS A 151 -1.69 17.01 12.68
CA HIS A 151 -0.48 17.29 11.92
C HIS A 151 -0.37 16.41 10.68
N VAL A 152 -0.59 15.10 10.81
CA VAL A 152 -0.58 14.17 9.67
C VAL A 152 -1.68 14.49 8.67
N THR A 153 -2.89 14.79 9.14
CA THR A 153 -4.02 15.16 8.28
C THR A 153 -3.68 16.35 7.39
N THR A 154 -3.06 17.40 7.95
CA THR A 154 -2.66 18.59 7.18
C THR A 154 -1.58 18.31 6.13
N GLN A 155 -0.84 17.22 6.26
CA GLN A 155 0.17 16.81 5.27
C GLN A 155 -0.37 15.81 4.23
N ALA A 156 -1.38 15.02 4.62
CA ALA A 156 -1.92 13.96 3.78
C ALA A 156 -3.11 14.41 2.92
N VAL A 157 -3.98 15.26 3.45
CA VAL A 157 -5.22 15.68 2.78
C VAL A 157 -5.04 17.04 2.13
N GLY A 158 -5.53 17.19 0.91
CA GLY A 158 -5.48 18.45 0.18
C GLY A 158 -6.31 19.53 0.86
N ALA A 159 -5.78 20.76 0.95
CA ALA A 159 -6.47 21.89 1.61
C ALA A 159 -7.87 22.17 1.03
N ARG A 160 -8.04 22.01 -0.28
CA ARG A 160 -9.34 22.14 -0.95
C ARG A 160 -10.36 21.13 -0.45
N PHE A 161 -9.94 19.89 -0.26
CA PHE A 161 -10.83 18.84 0.25
C PHE A 161 -11.21 19.14 1.72
N MET A 162 -10.27 19.57 2.55
CA MET A 162 -10.55 19.93 3.95
C MET A 162 -11.61 21.03 4.09
N GLU A 163 -11.71 21.95 3.11
CA GLU A 163 -12.70 23.03 3.06
C GLU A 163 -14.00 22.63 2.35
N SER A 164 -14.09 21.41 1.80
CA SER A 164 -15.29 20.91 1.16
C SER A 164 -16.29 20.33 2.18
N PRO A 165 -17.59 20.17 1.82
CA PRO A 165 -18.56 19.49 2.68
C PRO A 165 -18.14 18.05 3.02
N GLU A 166 -17.50 17.35 2.09
CA GLU A 166 -17.01 15.99 2.27
C GLU A 166 -15.83 15.93 3.26
N GLY A 167 -15.05 17.02 3.34
CA GLY A 167 -13.91 17.16 4.25
C GLY A 167 -14.25 17.65 5.65
N GLU A 168 -15.51 18.06 5.91
CA GLU A 168 -15.93 18.68 7.19
C GLU A 168 -15.53 17.86 8.43
N ASN A 169 -15.62 16.53 8.34
CA ASN A 169 -15.33 15.63 9.45
C ASN A 169 -13.99 14.90 9.33
N ILE A 170 -13.13 15.28 8.37
CA ILE A 170 -11.91 14.49 8.05
C ILE A 170 -10.95 14.41 9.25
N PHE A 171 -10.79 15.49 10.03
CA PHE A 171 -9.92 15.48 11.20
C PHE A 171 -10.41 14.50 12.26
N GLN A 172 -11.74 14.47 12.55
CA GLN A 172 -12.28 13.52 13.51
C GLN A 172 -12.14 12.08 13.03
N LEU A 173 -12.43 11.80 11.75
CA LEU A 173 -12.25 10.49 11.16
C LEU A 173 -10.78 10.02 11.27
N VAL A 174 -9.83 10.88 10.96
CA VAL A 174 -8.41 10.56 11.06
C VAL A 174 -8.00 10.29 12.51
N ARG A 175 -8.43 11.12 13.46
CA ARG A 175 -8.16 10.91 14.89
C ARG A 175 -8.68 9.55 15.36
N ASP A 176 -9.93 9.21 15.01
CA ASP A 176 -10.56 7.94 15.41
C ASP A 176 -9.76 6.73 14.86
N ILE A 177 -9.29 6.81 13.63
CA ILE A 177 -8.49 5.72 13.00
C ILE A 177 -7.08 5.67 13.60
N VAL A 178 -6.41 6.81 13.72
CA VAL A 178 -5.03 6.87 14.26
C VAL A 178 -4.99 6.39 15.71
N ALA A 179 -6.03 6.67 16.51
CA ALA A 179 -6.15 6.20 17.88
C ALA A 179 -6.20 4.67 18.03
N LEU A 180 -6.50 3.92 16.95
CA LEU A 180 -6.46 2.45 16.96
C LEU A 180 -5.03 1.87 16.94
N ASN A 181 -4.02 2.68 16.67
CA ASN A 181 -2.65 2.21 16.49
C ASN A 181 -1.85 2.19 17.80
N ASP A 182 -0.95 1.22 17.91
CA ASP A 182 0.08 1.21 18.95
C ASP A 182 1.19 2.22 18.58
N PRO A 183 1.52 3.19 19.47
CA PRO A 183 2.63 4.12 19.26
C PRO A 183 3.94 3.45 18.89
N TYR A 184 4.22 2.29 19.47
CA TYR A 184 5.41 1.51 19.14
C TYR A 184 5.42 1.13 17.66
N THR A 185 4.30 0.64 17.13
CA THR A 185 4.17 0.24 15.71
C THR A 185 4.34 1.42 14.78
N VAL A 186 3.64 2.53 15.04
CA VAL A 186 3.74 3.75 14.22
C VAL A 186 5.17 4.29 14.20
N ARG A 187 5.84 4.31 15.35
CA ARG A 187 7.25 4.68 15.45
C ARG A 187 8.17 3.81 14.58
N HIS A 188 7.95 2.50 14.58
CA HIS A 188 8.76 1.56 13.79
C HIS A 188 8.39 1.58 12.31
N ALA A 189 7.14 1.85 11.96
CA ALA A 189 6.72 2.10 10.59
C ALA A 189 7.40 3.34 10.00
N CYS A 190 7.43 4.45 10.75
CA CYS A 190 8.20 5.63 10.37
C CYS A 190 9.69 5.33 10.18
N LEU A 191 10.28 4.51 11.06
CA LEU A 191 11.69 4.11 10.94
C LEU A 191 11.92 3.23 9.70
N ALA A 192 11.00 2.31 9.38
CA ALA A 192 11.07 1.48 8.19
C ALA A 192 11.01 2.35 6.92
N MET A 193 10.05 3.29 6.83
CA MET A 193 9.91 4.21 5.71
C MET A 193 11.09 5.19 5.60
N GLU A 194 11.68 5.65 6.73
CA GLU A 194 12.88 6.50 6.75
C GLU A 194 14.09 5.81 6.10
N ASN A 195 14.22 4.48 6.27
CA ASN A 195 15.44 3.74 5.91
C ASN A 195 15.28 2.80 4.71
N MET A 196 14.08 2.63 4.18
CA MET A 196 13.86 1.72 3.05
C MET A 196 14.65 2.13 1.80
N ASP A 197 15.07 1.15 1.02
CA ASP A 197 15.65 1.33 -0.30
C ASP A 197 15.28 0.15 -1.22
N LEU A 198 14.22 0.32 -2.00
CA LEU A 198 13.75 -0.64 -2.99
C LEU A 198 14.31 -0.38 -4.40
N SER A 199 15.34 0.45 -4.54
CA SER A 199 15.91 0.81 -5.85
C SER A 199 16.34 -0.40 -6.66
N SER A 200 16.89 -1.43 -6.00
CA SER A 200 17.28 -2.69 -6.65
C SER A 200 16.10 -3.60 -6.96
N SER A 201 14.92 -3.35 -6.41
CA SER A 201 13.69 -4.11 -6.65
C SER A 201 12.98 -3.64 -7.92
N VAL A 202 13.00 -2.34 -8.21
CA VAL A 202 12.29 -1.75 -9.36
C VAL A 202 12.62 -2.42 -10.69
N PRO A 203 13.89 -2.67 -11.07
CA PRO A 203 14.22 -3.38 -12.32
C PRO A 203 13.77 -4.85 -12.36
N ARG A 204 13.49 -5.46 -11.20
CA ARG A 204 13.02 -6.85 -11.11
C ARG A 204 11.52 -7.01 -11.22
N ILE A 205 10.76 -5.91 -11.17
CA ILE A 205 9.31 -5.95 -11.36
C ILE A 205 9.03 -6.40 -12.79
N SER A 206 8.37 -7.56 -12.91
CA SER A 206 8.02 -8.19 -14.20
C SER A 206 6.50 -8.33 -14.38
N ARG A 207 5.71 -7.89 -13.41
CA ARG A 207 4.25 -7.86 -13.49
C ARG A 207 3.76 -6.44 -13.68
N PRO A 208 2.64 -6.23 -14.38
CA PRO A 208 2.07 -4.90 -14.54
C PRO A 208 1.94 -4.21 -13.17
N LEU A 209 2.46 -3.01 -13.05
CA LEU A 209 2.37 -2.16 -11.86
C LEU A 209 1.81 -0.80 -12.25
N LEU A 210 0.68 -0.43 -11.67
CA LEU A 210 0.16 0.93 -11.75
C LEU A 210 0.68 1.72 -10.53
N MET A 211 1.23 2.89 -10.78
CA MET A 211 1.46 3.91 -9.76
C MET A 211 0.40 5.00 -9.90
N THR A 212 -0.24 5.39 -8.81
CA THR A 212 -1.12 6.58 -8.77
C THR A 212 -0.57 7.59 -7.81
N ASN A 213 -0.63 8.87 -8.14
CA ASN A 213 -0.13 9.94 -7.27
C ASN A 213 -0.97 11.21 -7.45
N GLY A 214 -1.27 11.90 -6.36
CA GLY A 214 -1.82 13.25 -6.41
C GLY A 214 -0.75 14.27 -6.77
N THR A 215 -1.06 15.25 -7.64
CA THR A 215 -0.09 16.29 -8.04
C THR A 215 0.24 17.27 -6.92
N HIS A 216 -0.61 17.35 -5.88
CA HIS A 216 -0.41 18.14 -4.66
C HIS A 216 0.03 17.30 -3.46
N ASP A 217 0.37 16.03 -3.67
CA ASP A 217 0.90 15.17 -2.62
C ASP A 217 2.29 15.67 -2.18
N ILE A 218 2.41 16.09 -0.92
CA ILE A 218 3.68 16.55 -0.34
C ILE A 218 4.45 15.44 0.37
N LEU A 219 3.79 14.30 0.67
CA LEU A 219 4.40 13.14 1.32
C LEU A 219 5.07 12.21 0.30
N CYS A 220 4.34 11.85 -0.75
CA CYS A 220 4.80 10.96 -1.80
C CYS A 220 4.50 11.56 -3.19
N PRO A 221 5.02 12.75 -3.52
CA PRO A 221 4.79 13.31 -4.85
C PRO A 221 5.35 12.40 -5.94
N PRO A 222 4.83 12.50 -7.18
CA PRO A 222 5.31 11.68 -8.29
C PRO A 222 6.81 11.88 -8.58
N ASP A 223 7.34 13.08 -8.33
CA ASP A 223 8.77 13.38 -8.42
C ASP A 223 9.39 13.56 -7.04
N LEU A 224 10.54 12.94 -6.84
CA LEU A 224 11.40 13.15 -5.67
C LEU A 224 12.70 13.83 -6.05
N ALA A 225 13.36 14.45 -5.05
CA ALA A 225 14.72 14.96 -5.20
C ALA A 225 15.70 13.84 -5.63
N PRO A 226 16.86 14.15 -6.23
CA PRO A 226 17.75 13.15 -6.86
C PRO A 226 18.22 12.00 -5.98
N SER A 227 18.16 12.13 -4.65
CA SER A 227 18.51 11.05 -3.71
C SER A 227 17.39 10.03 -3.50
N GLY A 228 16.17 10.35 -3.95
CA GLY A 228 14.99 9.48 -3.87
C GLY A 228 14.67 8.77 -5.18
N LEU A 229 13.68 7.89 -5.14
CA LEU A 229 13.15 7.18 -6.31
C LEU A 229 11.62 7.20 -6.25
N GLY A 230 11.01 8.22 -6.88
CA GLY A 230 9.58 8.45 -6.99
C GLY A 230 8.95 7.75 -8.19
N ALA A 231 7.64 7.88 -8.32
CA ALA A 231 6.82 7.16 -9.30
C ALA A 231 7.22 7.47 -10.75
N ARG A 232 7.43 8.74 -11.13
CA ARG A 232 7.85 9.09 -12.49
C ARG A 232 9.17 8.42 -12.87
N LYS A 233 10.15 8.47 -11.98
CA LYS A 233 11.44 7.86 -12.22
C LYS A 233 11.36 6.34 -12.27
N MET A 234 10.48 5.72 -11.50
CA MET A 234 10.22 4.29 -11.57
C MET A 234 9.63 3.89 -12.92
N ALA A 235 8.65 4.63 -13.44
CA ALA A 235 8.05 4.38 -14.76
C ALA A 235 9.06 4.58 -15.90
N GLU A 236 10.00 5.53 -15.78
CA GLU A 236 11.11 5.68 -16.75
C GLU A 236 12.10 4.51 -16.72
N LEU A 237 12.30 3.87 -15.57
CA LEU A 237 13.26 2.79 -15.39
C LEU A 237 12.71 1.41 -15.74
N ASN A 238 11.39 1.25 -15.78
CA ASN A 238 10.76 -0.04 -16.04
C ASN A 238 9.44 0.13 -16.80
N GLU A 239 9.38 -0.34 -18.03
CA GLU A 239 8.24 -0.20 -18.95
C GLU A 239 6.93 -0.90 -18.53
N VAL A 240 7.00 -1.84 -17.57
CA VAL A 240 5.79 -2.48 -17.02
C VAL A 240 5.11 -1.63 -15.94
N ILE A 241 5.69 -0.46 -15.61
CA ILE A 241 5.16 0.48 -14.63
C ILE A 241 4.42 1.61 -15.35
N GLU A 242 3.10 1.64 -15.17
CA GLU A 242 2.25 2.74 -15.61
C GLU A 242 2.15 3.80 -14.50
N LEU A 243 2.04 5.08 -14.85
CA LEU A 243 1.81 6.16 -13.90
C LEU A 243 0.55 6.95 -14.30
N VAL A 244 -0.35 7.14 -13.34
CA VAL A 244 -1.49 8.05 -13.44
C VAL A 244 -1.38 9.10 -12.34
N GLU A 245 -1.52 10.37 -12.72
CA GLU A 245 -1.49 11.48 -11.80
C GLU A 245 -2.88 12.09 -11.66
N PHE A 246 -3.34 12.29 -10.42
CA PHE A 246 -4.60 12.96 -10.12
C PHE A 246 -4.35 14.47 -9.93
N PRO A 247 -4.88 15.33 -10.81
CA PRO A 247 -4.69 16.78 -10.70
C PRO A 247 -5.31 17.33 -9.40
N ASP A 248 -4.58 18.22 -8.73
CA ASP A 248 -5.00 18.96 -7.52
C ASP A 248 -5.36 18.09 -6.30
N ILE A 249 -5.00 16.79 -6.30
CA ILE A 249 -5.24 15.83 -5.22
C ILE A 249 -3.98 15.73 -4.34
N GLY A 250 -4.19 15.60 -3.02
CA GLY A 250 -3.14 15.39 -2.02
C GLY A 250 -2.70 13.92 -1.94
N HIS A 251 -2.24 13.51 -0.75
CA HIS A 251 -1.79 12.15 -0.48
C HIS A 251 -2.95 11.16 -0.25
N ALA A 252 -4.14 11.64 0.07
CA ALA A 252 -5.29 10.81 0.39
C ALA A 252 -6.22 10.60 -0.84
N ASP A 253 -5.67 10.16 -1.97
CA ASP A 253 -6.39 10.00 -3.24
C ASP A 253 -7.64 9.09 -3.11
N LEU A 254 -7.57 8.01 -2.32
CA LEU A 254 -8.71 7.13 -2.05
C LEU A 254 -9.83 7.81 -1.24
N VAL A 255 -9.56 8.98 -0.65
CA VAL A 255 -10.52 9.80 0.11
C VAL A 255 -10.95 11.02 -0.70
N GLU A 256 -10.01 11.69 -1.35
CA GLU A 256 -10.25 12.95 -2.07
C GLU A 256 -10.92 12.73 -3.44
N CYS A 257 -10.63 11.58 -4.11
CA CYS A 257 -11.23 11.23 -5.40
C CYS A 257 -11.60 9.73 -5.52
N PRO A 258 -12.40 9.17 -4.58
CA PRO A 258 -12.64 7.72 -4.48
C PRO A 258 -13.24 7.11 -5.75
N ALA A 259 -14.09 7.83 -6.46
CA ALA A 259 -14.73 7.35 -7.70
C ALA A 259 -13.70 7.18 -8.83
N ASP A 260 -12.83 8.18 -9.03
CA ASP A 260 -11.78 8.10 -10.05
C ASP A 260 -10.72 7.07 -9.69
N ALA A 261 -10.29 6.99 -8.43
CA ALA A 261 -9.37 5.98 -7.95
C ALA A 261 -9.92 4.57 -8.18
N THR A 262 -11.18 4.31 -7.78
CA THR A 262 -11.84 3.00 -8.00
C THR A 262 -11.93 2.64 -9.48
N ARG A 263 -12.31 3.60 -10.32
CA ARG A 263 -12.44 3.39 -11.77
C ARG A 263 -11.09 3.07 -12.40
N ILE A 264 -10.08 3.89 -12.17
CA ILE A 264 -8.76 3.76 -12.80
C ILE A 264 -8.07 2.45 -12.37
N VAL A 265 -8.07 2.16 -11.08
CA VAL A 265 -7.48 0.92 -10.55
C VAL A 265 -8.26 -0.31 -11.01
N GLY A 266 -9.60 -0.24 -11.02
CA GLY A 266 -10.47 -1.31 -11.51
C GLY A 266 -10.23 -1.63 -12.99
N GLU A 267 -10.23 -0.62 -13.86
CA GLU A 267 -9.95 -0.77 -15.30
C GLU A 267 -8.54 -1.35 -15.55
N PHE A 268 -7.54 -0.91 -14.79
CA PHE A 268 -6.19 -1.46 -14.88
C PHE A 268 -6.16 -2.95 -14.50
N PHE A 269 -6.81 -3.35 -13.42
CA PHE A 269 -6.87 -4.74 -13.00
C PHE A 269 -7.62 -5.62 -13.99
N GLU A 270 -8.70 -5.12 -14.59
CA GLU A 270 -9.44 -5.86 -15.63
C GLU A 270 -8.58 -6.11 -16.87
N ARG A 271 -7.88 -5.08 -17.38
CA ARG A 271 -6.94 -5.24 -18.51
C ARG A 271 -5.84 -6.28 -18.19
N ALA A 272 -5.31 -6.24 -16.97
CA ALA A 272 -4.27 -7.18 -16.55
C ALA A 272 -4.78 -8.63 -16.46
N LEU A 273 -6.03 -8.82 -15.98
CA LEU A 273 -6.68 -10.14 -15.95
C LEU A 273 -6.93 -10.69 -17.35
N GLU A 274 -7.45 -9.87 -18.26
CA GLU A 274 -7.66 -10.26 -19.67
C GLU A 274 -6.35 -10.68 -20.32
N ALA A 275 -5.27 -9.90 -20.12
CA ALA A 275 -3.94 -10.24 -20.64
C ALA A 275 -3.39 -11.55 -20.05
N ALA A 276 -3.60 -11.78 -18.75
CA ALA A 276 -3.17 -12.99 -18.08
C ALA A 276 -3.93 -14.25 -18.57
N LEU A 277 -5.21 -14.11 -18.92
CA LEU A 277 -6.03 -15.19 -19.49
C LEU A 277 -5.69 -15.49 -20.96
N ALA A 278 -5.24 -14.48 -21.71
CA ALA A 278 -4.83 -14.63 -23.12
C ALA A 278 -3.43 -15.25 -23.26
N SER A 279 -2.60 -15.21 -22.20
CA SER A 279 -1.26 -15.79 -22.21
C SER A 279 -1.32 -17.27 -21.85
N PRO A 280 -0.62 -18.17 -22.56
CA PRO A 280 -0.57 -19.59 -22.18
C PRO A 280 0.02 -19.71 -20.77
N PRO A 281 -0.40 -20.71 -19.95
CA PRO A 281 0.17 -20.93 -18.65
C PRO A 281 1.69 -21.12 -18.77
N LEU A 282 2.48 -20.45 -17.94
CA LEU A 282 3.93 -20.63 -17.85
C LEU A 282 4.19 -22.13 -17.64
N THR A 283 4.87 -22.77 -18.59
CA THR A 283 5.26 -24.16 -18.45
C THR A 283 6.44 -24.26 -17.48
N SER A 284 6.55 -25.37 -16.77
CA SER A 284 7.65 -25.64 -15.81
C SER A 284 9.06 -25.56 -16.45
N ALA A 285 9.16 -25.37 -17.77
CA ALA A 285 10.40 -25.20 -18.52
C ALA A 285 10.98 -23.76 -18.43
N ASP A 286 10.18 -22.78 -18.02
CA ASP A 286 10.59 -21.36 -17.96
C ASP A 286 11.17 -20.96 -16.59
N TRP A 287 11.28 -21.92 -15.65
CA TRP A 287 11.83 -21.67 -14.34
C TRP A 287 13.25 -22.27 -14.21
N SER A 288 14.25 -21.40 -14.07
CA SER A 288 15.60 -21.78 -13.64
C SER A 288 15.84 -21.22 -12.24
N PRO A 289 16.18 -22.07 -11.24
CA PRO A 289 16.49 -21.57 -9.90
C PRO A 289 17.71 -20.65 -9.93
N PRO A 290 17.77 -19.60 -9.11
CA PRO A 290 18.96 -18.78 -8.99
C PRO A 290 20.14 -19.64 -8.54
N SER A 291 21.28 -19.51 -9.21
CA SER A 291 22.55 -20.13 -8.82
C SER A 291 22.92 -19.67 -7.41
N ARG A 292 23.24 -20.63 -6.54
CA ARG A 292 23.66 -20.43 -5.15
C ARG A 292 24.92 -19.58 -5.03
#